data_2aaf11732092b941c6b52c03b319b7b9
#
_entry.id   2aaf11732092b941c6b52c03b319b7b9
#
_cell.length_a   1.000
_cell.length_b   1.000
_cell.length_c   1.000
_cell.angle_alpha   90.00
_cell.angle_beta   90.00
_cell.angle_gamma   90.00
#
_symmetry.space_group_name_H-M   'P 1'
#
loop_
_entity.id
_entity.type
_entity.pdbx_description
1 polymer ?
#
loop_
_entity_poly.entity_id
_entity_poly.type
_entity_poly.pdbx_seq_one_letter_code
_entity_poly.pdbx_strand_id
1 'polypeptide(L)'
;MKAGVDPGYKNQLFEFACRYIRRYITPVELFCGRTAVFRVAAFVTLLALSMAAAMPAAAAEVTVFAAASLREAMDAQAKKFESVTESRVIVAYGGSNALARQIEAGAPAEVFVSADEDWMDYLDQRRLLVPGTRSNLLSNELVLIAPASSSAALRIAPGFGLAAALGNEKLAMANPDSVPAGKYGKSALESLSVWKSIEKQVVRTDNVRAALALVARGEAAFGIVYKTDALADKNVRIVDAFPTATHAPIVYPAALVAPGRSPAAKALLDFLRSGAARPIWEKYGFVPL
;
A
#
# COMPACT_ATOMS: atom_id res chain seq x y z
N MET A 1 -10.93 25.74 14.69
CA MET A 1 -10.95 26.22 16.08
C MET A 1 -9.63 25.82 16.74
N LYS A 2 -8.75 26.79 17.02
CA LYS A 2 -7.48 26.57 17.72
C LYS A 2 -7.75 26.67 19.20
N ALA A 3 -7.57 25.60 19.96
CA ALA A 3 -7.60 25.64 21.41
C ALA A 3 -6.29 26.28 21.90
N GLY A 4 -6.37 27.48 22.41
CA GLY A 4 -5.26 28.16 23.05
C GLY A 4 -5.04 27.58 24.45
N VAL A 5 -3.81 27.22 24.74
CA VAL A 5 -3.38 26.83 26.09
C VAL A 5 -3.28 28.09 26.96
N ASP A 6 -4.04 28.12 28.05
CA ASP A 6 -4.13 29.22 29.02
C ASP A 6 -2.75 29.56 29.61
N PRO A 7 -2.28 30.82 29.52
CA PRO A 7 -1.01 31.24 30.10
C PRO A 7 -0.97 31.16 31.65
N GLY A 8 -2.12 31.06 32.32
CA GLY A 8 -2.21 30.97 33.77
C GLY A 8 -1.65 29.68 34.40
N TYR A 9 -1.66 28.59 33.65
CA TYR A 9 -1.22 27.26 34.16
C TYR A 9 0.30 27.17 34.37
N LYS A 10 1.09 27.86 33.57
CA LYS A 10 2.56 27.87 33.72
C LYS A 10 3.02 28.64 34.95
N ASN A 11 2.30 29.71 35.35
CA ASN A 11 2.65 30.48 36.53
C ASN A 11 2.34 29.76 37.83
N GLN A 12 1.27 28.93 37.87
CA GLN A 12 0.91 28.18 39.08
C GLN A 12 1.92 27.05 39.38
N LEU A 13 2.44 26.36 38.35
CA LEU A 13 3.47 25.33 38.52
C LEU A 13 4.79 25.93 39.02
N PHE A 14 5.16 27.11 38.52
CA PHE A 14 6.39 27.79 38.94
C PHE A 14 6.30 28.25 40.40
N GLU A 15 5.15 28.82 40.82
CA GLU A 15 4.94 29.21 42.21
C GLU A 15 4.88 27.99 43.14
N PHE A 16 4.30 26.88 42.74
CA PHE A 16 4.25 25.66 43.52
C PHE A 16 5.66 25.05 43.73
N ALA A 17 6.46 25.05 42.69
CA ALA A 17 7.87 24.57 42.78
C ALA A 17 8.71 25.48 43.69
N CYS A 18 8.56 26.81 43.61
CA CYS A 18 9.26 27.74 44.49
C CYS A 18 8.86 27.60 45.95
N ARG A 19 7.57 27.33 46.26
CA ARG A 19 7.08 27.11 47.63
C ARG A 19 7.57 25.77 48.19
N TYR A 20 7.63 24.74 47.36
CA TYR A 20 8.10 23.42 47.77
C TYR A 20 9.60 23.42 48.10
N ILE A 21 10.41 24.08 47.29
CA ILE A 21 11.85 24.26 47.52
C ILE A 21 12.12 25.07 48.81
N ARG A 22 11.31 26.07 49.08
CA ARG A 22 11.48 26.90 50.28
C ARG A 22 11.09 26.23 51.60
N ARG A 23 10.28 25.14 51.53
CA ARG A 23 9.72 24.48 52.72
C ARG A 23 10.55 23.29 53.18
N TYR A 24 11.42 22.73 52.32
CA TYR A 24 12.15 21.48 52.61
C TYR A 24 13.67 21.61 52.54
N ILE A 25 14.20 22.78 52.22
CA ILE A 25 15.64 23.02 52.32
C ILE A 25 15.87 23.90 53.58
N THR A 26 16.04 23.24 54.71
CA THR A 26 16.56 23.87 55.92
C THR A 26 17.99 24.31 55.69
N PRO A 27 18.44 25.45 56.24
CA PRO A 27 19.81 25.90 56.08
C PRO A 27 20.75 24.97 56.84
N VAL A 28 21.44 24.14 56.09
CA VAL A 28 22.65 23.48 56.61
C VAL A 28 23.78 24.54 56.55
N GLU A 29 24.32 24.80 57.72
CA GLU A 29 25.32 25.85 58.00
C GLU A 29 26.53 25.80 57.06
N LEU A 30 26.95 27.04 56.73
CA LEU A 30 28.20 27.32 55.99
C LEU A 30 29.38 26.65 56.67
N PHE A 31 29.98 25.65 56.02
CA PHE A 31 31.43 25.49 56.15
C PHE A 31 32.06 25.10 54.79
N CYS A 32 32.80 26.04 54.30
CA CYS A 32 33.97 25.97 53.42
C CYS A 32 33.88 25.07 52.17
N GLY A 33 33.87 25.69 51.00
CA GLY A 33 34.37 25.05 49.79
C GLY A 33 33.64 25.41 48.51
N ARG A 34 34.13 26.42 47.78
CA ARG A 34 33.74 26.74 46.38
C ARG A 34 33.59 25.54 45.45
N THR A 35 34.12 24.37 45.89
CA THR A 35 34.07 23.10 45.16
C THR A 35 32.74 22.33 45.28
N ALA A 36 31.96 22.54 46.36
CA ALA A 36 30.67 21.83 46.55
C ALA A 36 29.55 22.35 45.63
N VAL A 37 29.52 23.68 45.44
CA VAL A 37 28.50 24.34 44.58
C VAL A 37 28.71 23.95 43.12
N PHE A 38 30.00 23.83 42.67
CA PHE A 38 30.32 23.39 41.31
C PHE A 38 29.94 21.92 41.07
N ARG A 39 30.06 21.04 42.09
CA ARG A 39 29.72 19.62 41.97
C ARG A 39 28.23 19.41 41.89
N VAL A 40 27.41 20.15 42.64
CA VAL A 40 25.96 20.06 42.57
C VAL A 40 25.42 20.64 41.25
N ALA A 41 25.97 21.76 40.81
CA ALA A 41 25.60 22.33 39.49
C ALA A 41 25.98 21.40 38.33
N ALA A 42 27.15 20.75 38.40
CA ALA A 42 27.59 19.77 37.38
C ALA A 42 26.70 18.50 37.38
N PHE A 43 26.25 18.06 38.56
CA PHE A 43 25.33 16.89 38.65
C PHE A 43 23.93 17.18 38.12
N VAL A 44 23.39 18.38 38.40
CA VAL A 44 22.09 18.82 37.88
C VAL A 44 22.12 19.05 36.38
N THR A 45 23.23 19.60 35.84
CA THR A 45 23.40 19.74 34.38
C THR A 45 23.60 18.40 33.70
N LEU A 46 24.30 17.44 34.31
CA LEU A 46 24.47 16.09 33.76
C LEU A 46 23.15 15.31 33.77
N LEU A 47 22.34 15.47 34.83
CA LEU A 47 21.00 14.85 34.93
C LEU A 47 20.00 15.48 33.94
N ALA A 48 20.08 16.79 33.72
CA ALA A 48 19.26 17.47 32.72
C ALA A 48 19.67 17.11 31.28
N LEU A 49 20.97 16.89 31.03
CA LEU A 49 21.46 16.43 29.73
C LEU A 49 21.09 14.96 29.43
N SER A 50 21.02 14.12 30.46
CA SER A 50 20.59 12.72 30.29
C SER A 50 19.08 12.57 30.09
N MET A 51 18.26 13.49 30.57
CA MET A 51 16.81 13.53 30.33
C MET A 51 16.45 14.06 28.92
N ALA A 52 17.32 14.85 28.31
CA ALA A 52 17.11 15.35 26.95
C ALA A 52 17.35 14.28 25.85
N ALA A 53 18.03 13.17 26.20
CA ALA A 53 18.38 12.10 25.25
C ALA A 53 17.30 11.02 25.06
N ALA A 54 16.19 11.08 25.79
CA ALA A 54 15.11 10.08 25.74
C ALA A 54 13.83 10.65 25.12
N MET A 55 13.92 11.45 24.07
CA MET A 55 12.75 11.64 23.21
C MET A 55 12.57 10.34 22.42
N PRO A 56 11.42 9.63 22.53
CA PRO A 56 11.17 8.50 21.66
C PRO A 56 11.30 9.01 20.22
N ALA A 57 12.18 8.40 19.44
CA ALA A 57 12.22 8.67 18.01
C ALA A 57 10.82 8.39 17.48
N ALA A 58 10.18 9.38 16.90
CA ALA A 58 8.89 9.16 16.25
C ALA A 58 9.08 8.04 15.23
N ALA A 59 8.24 7.00 15.31
CA ALA A 59 8.29 5.90 14.37
C ALA A 59 8.28 6.47 12.94
N ALA A 60 9.26 6.07 12.13
CA ALA A 60 9.32 6.53 10.76
C ALA A 60 8.08 6.02 10.01
N GLU A 61 7.32 6.92 9.39
CA GLU A 61 6.14 6.57 8.60
C GLU A 61 6.52 6.44 7.13
N VAL A 62 6.06 5.37 6.48
CA VAL A 62 6.28 5.11 5.06
C VAL A 62 4.94 5.03 4.34
N THR A 63 4.72 5.92 3.38
CA THR A 63 3.51 5.93 2.55
C THR A 63 3.74 5.12 1.27
N VAL A 64 2.93 4.07 1.10
CA VAL A 64 2.96 3.18 -0.07
C VAL A 64 1.72 3.38 -0.92
N PHE A 65 1.89 3.61 -2.23
CA PHE A 65 0.81 3.54 -3.20
C PHE A 65 0.88 2.19 -3.91
N ALA A 66 -0.13 1.34 -3.73
CA ALA A 66 -0.14 -0.03 -4.24
C ALA A 66 -1.39 -0.34 -5.06
N ALA A 67 -1.22 -1.12 -6.12
CA ALA A 67 -2.33 -1.63 -6.91
C ALA A 67 -3.36 -2.33 -6.01
N ALA A 68 -4.65 -2.10 -6.26
CA ALA A 68 -5.75 -2.59 -5.42
C ALA A 68 -5.75 -4.11 -5.20
N SER A 69 -5.26 -4.88 -6.17
CA SER A 69 -5.11 -6.34 -6.09
C SER A 69 -4.12 -6.82 -5.01
N LEU A 70 -3.23 -5.94 -4.54
CA LEU A 70 -2.22 -6.26 -3.52
C LEU A 70 -2.73 -6.15 -2.07
N ARG A 71 -3.96 -5.68 -1.84
CA ARG A 71 -4.43 -5.25 -0.51
C ARG A 71 -4.07 -6.23 0.61
N GLU A 72 -4.57 -7.43 0.60
CA GLU A 72 -4.40 -8.38 1.71
C GLU A 72 -2.93 -8.80 1.88
N ALA A 73 -2.24 -9.00 0.77
CA ALA A 73 -0.84 -9.39 0.79
C ALA A 73 0.05 -8.23 1.28
N MET A 74 -0.19 -7.01 0.79
CA MET A 74 0.58 -5.83 1.20
C MET A 74 0.32 -5.45 2.66
N ASP A 75 -0.94 -5.56 3.15
CA ASP A 75 -1.26 -5.36 4.56
C ASP A 75 -0.52 -6.36 5.46
N ALA A 76 -0.39 -7.63 5.01
CA ALA A 76 0.37 -8.63 5.73
C ALA A 76 1.89 -8.36 5.69
N GLN A 77 2.41 -7.87 4.56
CA GLN A 77 3.80 -7.43 4.43
C GLN A 77 4.10 -6.23 5.33
N ALA A 78 3.20 -5.22 5.33
CA ALA A 78 3.31 -4.06 6.19
C ALA A 78 3.39 -4.45 7.67
N LYS A 79 2.45 -5.29 8.14
CA LYS A 79 2.46 -5.82 9.52
C LYS A 79 3.75 -6.57 9.85
N LYS A 80 4.25 -7.38 8.91
CA LYS A 80 5.51 -8.10 9.11
C LYS A 80 6.69 -7.15 9.20
N PHE A 81 6.78 -6.16 8.32
CA PHE A 81 7.82 -5.14 8.34
C PHE A 81 7.78 -4.32 9.63
N GLU A 82 6.61 -3.83 10.05
CA GLU A 82 6.40 -3.11 11.30
C GLU A 82 6.80 -3.93 12.54
N SER A 83 6.60 -5.25 12.51
CA SER A 83 6.95 -6.15 13.63
C SER A 83 8.47 -6.33 13.83
N VAL A 84 9.28 -5.98 12.84
CA VAL A 84 10.74 -6.14 12.87
C VAL A 84 11.49 -4.80 12.74
N THR A 85 10.74 -3.70 12.62
CA THR A 85 11.28 -2.33 12.57
C THR A 85 10.46 -1.43 13.49
N GLU A 86 10.95 -0.23 13.75
CA GLU A 86 10.19 0.81 14.46
C GLU A 86 9.37 1.69 13.48
N SER A 87 9.22 1.26 12.22
CA SER A 87 8.54 2.01 11.19
C SER A 87 7.06 1.65 11.12
N ARG A 88 6.23 2.61 10.72
CA ARG A 88 4.82 2.43 10.39
C ARG A 88 4.62 2.51 8.89
N VAL A 89 3.77 1.65 8.31
CA VAL A 89 3.47 1.62 6.87
C VAL A 89 2.02 2.01 6.64
N ILE A 90 1.80 3.06 5.86
CA ILE A 90 0.47 3.50 5.43
C ILE A 90 0.33 3.15 3.95
N VAL A 91 -0.69 2.36 3.62
CA VAL A 91 -0.91 1.91 2.23
C VAL A 91 -2.19 2.51 1.66
N ALA A 92 -2.05 3.23 0.55
CA ALA A 92 -3.16 3.67 -0.28
C ALA A 92 -3.34 2.72 -1.47
N TYR A 93 -4.56 2.18 -1.62
CA TYR A 93 -4.88 1.21 -2.67
C TYR A 93 -5.76 1.84 -3.75
N GLY A 94 -5.43 1.57 -5.02
CA GLY A 94 -6.18 2.07 -6.15
C GLY A 94 -5.80 1.41 -7.47
N GLY A 95 -6.40 1.85 -8.56
CA GLY A 95 -5.89 1.52 -9.89
C GLY A 95 -4.53 2.14 -10.11
N SER A 96 -3.56 1.40 -10.67
CA SER A 96 -2.20 1.90 -10.88
C SER A 96 -2.16 3.21 -11.68
N ASN A 97 -3.09 3.37 -12.64
CA ASN A 97 -3.28 4.61 -13.41
C ASN A 97 -3.62 5.83 -12.52
N ALA A 98 -4.56 5.66 -11.59
CA ALA A 98 -4.98 6.74 -10.70
C ALA A 98 -3.86 7.10 -9.71
N LEU A 99 -3.20 6.09 -9.14
CA LEU A 99 -2.10 6.27 -8.20
C LEU A 99 -0.90 6.94 -8.86
N ALA A 100 -0.53 6.53 -10.08
CA ALA A 100 0.56 7.16 -10.83
C ALA A 100 0.28 8.64 -11.12
N ARG A 101 -0.96 8.99 -11.49
CA ARG A 101 -1.36 10.38 -11.70
C ARG A 101 -1.38 11.20 -10.41
N GLN A 102 -1.73 10.59 -9.27
CA GLN A 102 -1.64 11.24 -7.98
C GLN A 102 -0.18 11.52 -7.59
N ILE A 103 0.74 10.59 -7.87
CA ILE A 103 2.18 10.81 -7.68
C ILE A 103 2.66 11.97 -8.57
N GLU A 104 2.28 12.00 -9.84
CA GLU A 104 2.60 13.12 -10.74
C GLU A 104 2.06 14.46 -10.22
N ALA A 105 0.88 14.45 -9.61
CA ALA A 105 0.29 15.63 -8.97
C ALA A 105 0.89 15.99 -7.61
N GLY A 106 1.94 15.30 -7.16
CA GLY A 106 2.67 15.59 -5.92
C GLY A 106 2.12 14.91 -4.66
N ALA A 107 1.32 13.86 -4.79
CA ALA A 107 0.92 13.07 -3.63
C ALA A 107 2.14 12.45 -2.92
N PRO A 108 2.15 12.38 -1.56
CA PRO A 108 3.34 12.06 -0.78
C PRO A 108 3.61 10.54 -0.71
N ALA A 109 3.59 9.85 -1.87
CA ALA A 109 3.99 8.45 -1.94
C ALA A 109 5.51 8.33 -1.86
N GLU A 110 6.01 7.35 -1.12
CA GLU A 110 7.44 7.04 -1.03
C GLU A 110 7.78 5.74 -1.76
N VAL A 111 6.84 4.79 -1.81
CA VAL A 111 6.94 3.55 -2.57
C VAL A 111 5.73 3.43 -3.49
N PHE A 112 5.96 3.07 -4.75
CA PHE A 112 4.88 2.76 -5.69
C PHE A 112 5.00 1.30 -6.15
N VAL A 113 3.88 0.57 -6.11
CA VAL A 113 3.77 -0.81 -6.61
C VAL A 113 2.63 -0.87 -7.62
N SER A 114 2.98 -0.96 -8.90
CA SER A 114 2.04 -1.04 -10.01
C SER A 114 1.64 -2.49 -10.31
N ALA A 115 0.50 -2.68 -10.98
CA ALA A 115 0.08 -3.97 -11.54
C ALA A 115 0.38 -4.11 -13.04
N ASP A 116 1.11 -3.19 -13.62
CA ASP A 116 1.72 -3.28 -14.95
C ASP A 116 2.98 -2.43 -15.02
N GLU A 117 3.76 -2.65 -16.07
CA GLU A 117 4.99 -1.89 -16.32
C GLU A 117 4.68 -0.51 -16.91
N ASP A 118 3.59 -0.33 -17.66
CA ASP A 118 3.28 0.92 -18.36
C ASP A 118 3.13 2.10 -17.38
N TRP A 119 2.49 1.92 -16.23
CA TRP A 119 2.35 2.97 -15.23
C TRP A 119 3.63 3.22 -14.43
N MET A 120 4.51 2.23 -14.36
CA MET A 120 5.86 2.44 -13.83
C MET A 120 6.71 3.22 -14.83
N ASP A 121 6.65 2.88 -16.14
CA ASP A 121 7.31 3.62 -17.23
C ASP A 121 6.80 5.07 -17.31
N TYR A 122 5.50 5.26 -17.11
CA TYR A 122 4.88 6.59 -17.06
C TYR A 122 5.55 7.52 -16.05
N LEU A 123 5.81 7.02 -14.85
CA LEU A 123 6.50 7.78 -13.80
C LEU A 123 8.00 7.93 -14.06
N ASP A 124 8.64 6.90 -14.58
CA ASP A 124 10.08 6.89 -14.88
C ASP A 124 10.43 7.93 -15.96
N GLN A 125 9.66 7.97 -17.05
CA GLN A 125 9.81 8.98 -18.12
C GLN A 125 9.67 10.42 -17.59
N ARG A 126 8.94 10.61 -16.50
CA ARG A 126 8.76 11.90 -15.81
C ARG A 126 9.78 12.17 -14.73
N ARG A 127 10.74 11.25 -14.54
CA ARG A 127 11.77 11.31 -13.48
C ARG A 127 11.17 11.39 -12.07
N LEU A 128 10.03 10.76 -11.88
CA LEU A 128 9.33 10.68 -10.59
C LEU A 128 9.70 9.41 -9.79
N LEU A 129 10.58 8.58 -10.33
CA LEU A 129 11.15 7.43 -9.62
C LEU A 129 12.61 7.68 -9.29
N VAL A 130 13.09 7.04 -8.22
CA VAL A 130 14.51 7.05 -7.87
C VAL A 130 15.23 6.08 -8.80
N PRO A 131 16.23 6.54 -9.57
CA PRO A 131 16.98 5.69 -10.50
C PRO A 131 17.58 4.45 -9.82
N GLY A 132 17.48 3.30 -10.50
CA GLY A 132 18.04 2.03 -10.01
C GLY A 132 17.25 1.35 -8.90
N THR A 133 16.09 1.88 -8.50
CA THR A 133 15.25 1.25 -7.46
C THR A 133 14.12 0.38 -8.01
N ARG A 134 13.78 0.52 -9.29
CA ARG A 134 12.76 -0.29 -9.96
C ARG A 134 13.16 -1.75 -10.02
N SER A 135 12.23 -2.64 -9.68
CA SER A 135 12.36 -4.10 -9.85
C SER A 135 11.00 -4.75 -9.97
N ASN A 136 10.93 -5.84 -10.70
CA ASN A 136 9.75 -6.67 -10.80
C ASN A 136 9.66 -7.56 -9.55
N LEU A 137 8.56 -7.43 -8.79
CA LEU A 137 8.37 -8.15 -7.53
C LEU A 137 7.61 -9.46 -7.74
N LEU A 138 6.52 -9.40 -8.49
CA LEU A 138 5.51 -10.46 -8.51
C LEU A 138 4.97 -10.66 -9.93
N SER A 139 4.44 -11.86 -10.18
CA SER A 139 3.54 -12.12 -11.29
C SER A 139 2.18 -12.65 -10.82
N ASN A 140 1.20 -12.70 -11.74
CA ASN A 140 -0.18 -13.10 -11.48
C ASN A 140 -0.80 -13.77 -12.71
N GLU A 141 -2.01 -14.29 -12.55
CA GLU A 141 -2.81 -14.87 -13.63
C GLU A 141 -4.12 -14.10 -13.80
N LEU A 142 -4.60 -14.00 -15.04
CA LEU A 142 -5.90 -13.41 -15.35
C LEU A 142 -6.97 -14.49 -15.38
N VAL A 143 -8.11 -14.25 -14.73
CA VAL A 143 -9.21 -15.23 -14.63
C VAL A 143 -10.55 -14.61 -14.96
N LEU A 144 -11.45 -15.43 -15.50
CA LEU A 144 -12.89 -15.15 -15.57
C LEU A 144 -13.54 -15.68 -14.29
N ILE A 145 -14.31 -14.84 -13.65
CA ILE A 145 -15.06 -15.17 -12.43
C ILE A 145 -16.55 -15.06 -12.64
N ALA A 146 -17.31 -15.75 -11.80
CA ALA A 146 -18.77 -15.64 -11.67
C ALA A 146 -19.12 -15.61 -10.16
N PRO A 147 -20.36 -15.21 -9.77
CA PRO A 147 -20.85 -15.39 -8.41
C PRO A 147 -20.67 -16.84 -7.93
N ALA A 148 -20.37 -17.04 -6.66
CA ALA A 148 -20.14 -18.37 -6.10
C ALA A 148 -21.34 -19.33 -6.31
N SER A 149 -22.57 -18.80 -6.34
CA SER A 149 -23.81 -19.54 -6.59
C SER A 149 -24.03 -19.89 -8.08
N SER A 150 -23.27 -19.31 -9.01
CA SER A 150 -23.43 -19.53 -10.44
C SER A 150 -22.94 -20.93 -10.83
N SER A 151 -23.72 -21.63 -11.65
CA SER A 151 -23.35 -22.91 -12.27
C SER A 151 -22.72 -22.76 -13.66
N ALA A 152 -22.49 -21.51 -14.13
CA ALA A 152 -21.95 -21.25 -15.46
C ALA A 152 -20.62 -21.98 -15.68
N ALA A 153 -20.53 -22.71 -16.77
CA ALA A 153 -19.33 -23.42 -17.19
C ALA A 153 -18.92 -22.92 -18.58
N LEU A 154 -17.80 -22.19 -18.61
CA LEU A 154 -17.20 -21.69 -19.85
C LEU A 154 -15.76 -22.17 -19.90
N ARG A 155 -15.34 -22.63 -21.07
CA ARG A 155 -13.91 -22.90 -21.34
C ARG A 155 -13.37 -21.80 -22.22
N ILE A 156 -12.35 -21.13 -21.75
CA ILE A 156 -11.72 -20.03 -22.48
C ILE A 156 -10.88 -20.61 -23.64
N ALA A 157 -11.30 -20.27 -24.86
CA ALA A 157 -10.66 -20.64 -26.11
C ALA A 157 -11.00 -19.58 -27.18
N PRO A 158 -10.33 -19.56 -28.34
CA PRO A 158 -10.72 -18.67 -29.42
C PRO A 158 -12.22 -18.75 -29.74
N GLY A 159 -12.89 -17.61 -29.73
CA GLY A 159 -14.34 -17.49 -30.00
C GLY A 159 -15.28 -18.09 -28.95
N PHE A 160 -14.81 -18.34 -27.70
CA PHE A 160 -15.66 -18.93 -26.66
C PHE A 160 -16.93 -18.13 -26.40
N GLY A 161 -17.99 -18.83 -26.03
CA GLY A 161 -19.37 -18.34 -26.01
C GLY A 161 -19.72 -17.35 -24.89
N LEU A 162 -18.83 -16.38 -24.56
CA LEU A 162 -19.05 -15.41 -23.49
C LEU A 162 -20.31 -14.55 -23.75
N ALA A 163 -20.50 -14.09 -24.99
CA ALA A 163 -21.68 -13.28 -25.34
C ALA A 163 -22.99 -14.05 -25.14
N ALA A 164 -23.04 -15.30 -25.52
CA ALA A 164 -24.19 -16.17 -25.31
C ALA A 164 -24.44 -16.44 -23.81
N ALA A 165 -23.37 -16.64 -23.04
CA ALA A 165 -23.47 -16.86 -21.60
C ALA A 165 -23.89 -15.59 -20.84
N LEU A 166 -23.51 -14.40 -21.31
CA LEU A 166 -23.95 -13.11 -20.77
C LEU A 166 -25.45 -12.86 -21.06
N GLY A 167 -25.94 -13.24 -22.24
CA GLY A 167 -27.31 -12.85 -22.64
C GLY A 167 -27.47 -11.33 -22.54
N ASN A 168 -28.33 -10.87 -21.62
CA ASN A 168 -28.53 -9.44 -21.34
C ASN A 168 -27.74 -8.92 -20.13
N GLU A 169 -27.01 -9.79 -19.45
CA GLU A 169 -26.25 -9.48 -18.26
C GLU A 169 -24.93 -8.73 -18.59
N LYS A 170 -24.20 -8.33 -17.56
CA LYS A 170 -22.97 -7.56 -17.65
C LYS A 170 -21.74 -8.37 -17.34
N LEU A 171 -20.64 -7.96 -17.99
CA LEU A 171 -19.28 -8.34 -17.65
C LEU A 171 -18.61 -7.20 -16.86
N ALA A 172 -18.25 -7.41 -15.62
CA ALA A 172 -17.48 -6.43 -14.83
C ALA A 172 -15.98 -6.58 -15.11
N MET A 173 -15.32 -5.48 -15.43
CA MET A 173 -13.85 -5.42 -15.50
C MET A 173 -13.34 -4.02 -15.19
N ALA A 174 -12.11 -3.90 -14.76
CA ALA A 174 -11.46 -2.61 -14.65
C ALA A 174 -11.44 -1.90 -16.00
N ASN A 175 -11.36 -0.56 -16.02
CA ASN A 175 -11.40 0.21 -17.27
C ASN A 175 -10.35 -0.30 -18.27
N PRO A 176 -10.76 -0.85 -19.41
CA PRO A 176 -9.87 -1.48 -20.39
C PRO A 176 -8.92 -0.52 -21.09
N ASP A 177 -9.15 0.78 -20.99
CA ASP A 177 -8.35 1.78 -21.68
C ASP A 177 -7.20 2.33 -20.80
N SER A 178 -7.24 2.07 -19.46
CA SER A 178 -6.26 2.71 -18.56
C SER A 178 -5.85 1.85 -17.35
N VAL A 179 -6.71 0.98 -16.85
CA VAL A 179 -6.41 0.19 -15.63
C VAL A 179 -5.75 -1.12 -16.02
N PRO A 180 -4.65 -1.55 -15.36
CA PRO A 180 -3.88 -2.74 -15.74
C PRO A 180 -4.74 -3.99 -15.99
N ALA A 181 -5.55 -4.42 -15.02
CA ALA A 181 -6.42 -5.60 -15.18
C ALA A 181 -7.39 -5.48 -16.37
N GLY A 182 -7.88 -4.27 -16.62
CA GLY A 182 -8.74 -3.97 -17.77
C GLY A 182 -8.00 -4.07 -19.09
N LYS A 183 -6.79 -3.54 -19.17
CA LYS A 183 -5.92 -3.62 -20.36
C LYS A 183 -5.60 -5.08 -20.71
N TYR A 184 -5.18 -5.87 -19.71
CA TYR A 184 -4.94 -7.31 -19.90
C TYR A 184 -6.21 -8.04 -20.33
N GLY A 185 -7.35 -7.76 -19.67
CA GLY A 185 -8.64 -8.37 -20.00
C GLY A 185 -9.08 -8.07 -21.42
N LYS A 186 -8.97 -6.80 -21.86
CA LYS A 186 -9.30 -6.40 -23.24
C LYS A 186 -8.39 -7.10 -24.23
N SER A 187 -7.07 -7.07 -24.01
CA SER A 187 -6.09 -7.74 -24.88
C SER A 187 -6.39 -9.22 -25.03
N ALA A 188 -6.69 -9.90 -23.91
CA ALA A 188 -7.04 -11.32 -23.93
C ALA A 188 -8.32 -11.58 -24.74
N LEU A 189 -9.38 -10.80 -24.55
CA LEU A 189 -10.64 -10.95 -25.27
C LEU A 189 -10.50 -10.60 -26.76
N GLU A 190 -9.64 -9.64 -27.13
CA GLU A 190 -9.32 -9.31 -28.52
C GLU A 190 -8.56 -10.44 -29.18
N SER A 191 -7.51 -10.98 -28.52
CA SER A 191 -6.74 -12.12 -28.99
C SER A 191 -7.62 -13.37 -29.21
N LEU A 192 -8.63 -13.55 -28.37
CA LEU A 192 -9.58 -14.65 -28.47
C LEU A 192 -10.78 -14.34 -29.42
N SER A 193 -10.78 -13.18 -30.08
CA SER A 193 -11.86 -12.73 -30.99
C SER A 193 -13.24 -12.59 -30.34
N VAL A 194 -13.29 -12.29 -29.03
CA VAL A 194 -14.52 -12.16 -28.25
C VAL A 194 -14.89 -10.71 -27.93
N TRP A 195 -13.92 -9.81 -27.87
CA TRP A 195 -14.12 -8.42 -27.42
C TRP A 195 -15.29 -7.70 -28.10
N LYS A 196 -15.31 -7.70 -29.45
CA LYS A 196 -16.31 -6.97 -30.23
C LYS A 196 -17.76 -7.39 -29.94
N SER A 197 -17.96 -8.65 -29.54
CA SER A 197 -19.30 -9.20 -29.27
C SER A 197 -19.85 -8.80 -27.88
N ILE A 198 -18.94 -8.38 -26.94
CA ILE A 198 -19.32 -8.12 -25.53
C ILE A 198 -18.99 -6.69 -25.07
N GLU A 199 -18.31 -5.88 -25.87
CA GLU A 199 -17.83 -4.56 -25.47
C GLU A 199 -18.94 -3.66 -24.91
N LYS A 200 -20.16 -3.71 -25.47
CA LYS A 200 -21.32 -2.94 -25.00
C LYS A 200 -21.91 -3.46 -23.69
N GLN A 201 -21.54 -4.66 -23.26
CA GLN A 201 -21.99 -5.27 -22.02
C GLN A 201 -20.98 -5.09 -20.89
N VAL A 202 -19.82 -4.46 -21.17
CA VAL A 202 -18.79 -4.24 -20.17
C VAL A 202 -19.17 -3.11 -19.24
N VAL A 203 -19.19 -3.39 -17.92
CA VAL A 203 -19.19 -2.40 -16.86
C VAL A 203 -17.74 -2.12 -16.48
N ARG A 204 -17.31 -0.88 -16.71
CA ARG A 204 -15.95 -0.41 -16.48
C ARG A 204 -15.82 0.13 -15.06
N THR A 205 -14.82 -0.30 -14.32
CA THR A 205 -14.57 0.13 -12.94
C THR A 205 -13.20 0.78 -12.78
N ASP A 206 -13.02 1.56 -11.71
CA ASP A 206 -11.80 2.31 -11.46
C ASP A 206 -10.59 1.44 -11.07
N ASN A 207 -10.85 0.21 -10.62
CA ASN A 207 -9.82 -0.78 -10.30
C ASN A 207 -10.42 -2.20 -10.30
N VAL A 208 -9.55 -3.21 -10.23
CA VAL A 208 -9.96 -4.63 -10.29
C VAL A 208 -10.82 -5.07 -9.11
N ARG A 209 -10.63 -4.50 -7.92
CA ARG A 209 -11.43 -4.85 -6.74
C ARG A 209 -12.86 -4.33 -6.81
N ALA A 210 -13.08 -3.21 -7.49
CA ALA A 210 -14.43 -2.74 -7.79
C ALA A 210 -15.14 -3.69 -8.77
N ALA A 211 -14.43 -4.24 -9.77
CA ALA A 211 -14.98 -5.26 -10.66
C ALA A 211 -15.33 -6.56 -9.90
N LEU A 212 -14.42 -7.04 -9.06
CA LEU A 212 -14.66 -8.19 -8.18
C LEU A 212 -15.93 -8.00 -7.35
N ALA A 213 -16.09 -6.84 -6.73
CA ALA A 213 -17.23 -6.53 -5.86
C ALA A 213 -18.58 -6.56 -6.60
N LEU A 214 -18.64 -6.12 -7.87
CA LEU A 214 -19.85 -6.21 -8.68
C LEU A 214 -20.27 -7.66 -8.89
N VAL A 215 -19.33 -8.55 -9.17
CA VAL A 215 -19.60 -9.99 -9.34
C VAL A 215 -19.99 -10.63 -8.00
N ALA A 216 -19.27 -10.31 -6.93
CA ALA A 216 -19.52 -10.85 -5.60
C ALA A 216 -20.93 -10.51 -5.07
N ARG A 217 -21.47 -9.35 -5.47
CA ARG A 217 -22.83 -8.92 -5.13
C ARG A 217 -23.91 -9.38 -6.12
N GLY A 218 -23.52 -10.08 -7.21
CA GLY A 218 -24.44 -10.50 -8.25
C GLY A 218 -24.93 -9.38 -9.17
N GLU A 219 -24.25 -8.23 -9.18
CA GLU A 219 -24.55 -7.08 -10.06
C GLU A 219 -23.96 -7.26 -11.48
N ALA A 220 -23.07 -8.24 -11.65
CA ALA A 220 -22.54 -8.69 -12.92
C ALA A 220 -22.47 -10.22 -12.96
N ALA A 221 -22.88 -10.82 -14.09
CA ALA A 221 -22.89 -12.27 -14.25
C ALA A 221 -21.47 -12.86 -14.29
N PHE A 222 -20.53 -12.11 -14.86
CA PHE A 222 -19.12 -12.47 -14.95
C PHE A 222 -18.23 -11.27 -14.66
N GLY A 223 -16.97 -11.55 -14.34
CA GLY A 223 -15.94 -10.53 -14.22
C GLY A 223 -14.58 -11.03 -14.67
N ILE A 224 -13.72 -10.09 -15.06
CA ILE A 224 -12.30 -10.36 -15.33
C ILE A 224 -11.48 -9.69 -14.27
N VAL A 225 -10.74 -10.50 -13.50
CA VAL A 225 -9.91 -10.09 -12.37
C VAL A 225 -8.62 -10.93 -12.35
N TYR A 226 -7.71 -10.61 -11.45
CA TYR A 226 -6.58 -11.50 -11.23
C TYR A 226 -6.99 -12.69 -10.35
N LYS A 227 -6.25 -13.80 -10.47
CA LYS A 227 -6.47 -14.99 -9.65
C LYS A 227 -6.41 -14.70 -8.16
N THR A 228 -5.47 -13.85 -7.75
CA THR A 228 -5.35 -13.41 -6.34
C THR A 228 -6.56 -12.65 -5.83
N ASP A 229 -7.23 -11.87 -6.68
CA ASP A 229 -8.49 -11.20 -6.34
C ASP A 229 -9.62 -12.20 -6.11
N ALA A 230 -9.73 -13.19 -7.00
CA ALA A 230 -10.73 -14.25 -6.88
C ALA A 230 -10.53 -15.10 -5.62
N LEU A 231 -9.28 -15.37 -5.24
CA LEU A 231 -8.96 -16.10 -4.00
C LEU A 231 -9.26 -15.30 -2.72
N ALA A 232 -9.31 -13.98 -2.82
CA ALA A 232 -9.57 -13.11 -1.69
C ALA A 232 -11.06 -12.96 -1.33
N ASP A 233 -12.00 -13.37 -2.19
CA ASP A 233 -13.45 -13.25 -1.96
C ASP A 233 -14.19 -14.56 -2.22
N LYS A 234 -14.73 -15.16 -1.16
CA LYS A 234 -15.50 -16.41 -1.20
C LYS A 234 -16.85 -16.32 -1.91
N ASN A 235 -17.33 -15.11 -2.19
CA ASN A 235 -18.61 -14.89 -2.88
C ASN A 235 -18.48 -14.99 -4.40
N VAL A 236 -17.27 -15.20 -4.90
CA VAL A 236 -17.00 -15.48 -6.32
C VAL A 236 -16.33 -16.84 -6.47
N ARG A 237 -16.40 -17.37 -7.67
CA ARG A 237 -15.62 -18.54 -8.09
C ARG A 237 -14.92 -18.27 -9.41
N ILE A 238 -13.79 -18.91 -9.61
CA ILE A 238 -13.10 -18.93 -10.90
C ILE A 238 -13.87 -19.85 -11.84
N VAL A 239 -14.21 -19.33 -13.01
CA VAL A 239 -14.83 -20.08 -14.10
C VAL A 239 -13.74 -20.77 -14.92
N ASP A 240 -12.75 -19.97 -15.38
CA ASP A 240 -11.60 -20.47 -16.13
C ASP A 240 -10.46 -19.41 -16.10
N ALA A 241 -9.24 -19.82 -16.45
CA ALA A 241 -8.08 -18.94 -16.55
C ALA A 241 -7.81 -18.55 -18.01
N PHE A 242 -7.43 -17.29 -18.24
CA PHE A 242 -7.03 -16.85 -19.58
C PHE A 242 -5.65 -17.44 -19.94
N PRO A 243 -5.48 -18.00 -21.15
CA PRO A 243 -4.18 -18.46 -21.60
C PRO A 243 -3.16 -17.31 -21.61
N THR A 244 -1.97 -17.56 -21.07
CA THR A 244 -0.90 -16.55 -20.96
C THR A 244 -0.47 -15.94 -22.29
N ALA A 245 -0.66 -16.65 -23.40
CA ALA A 245 -0.36 -16.15 -24.75
C ALA A 245 -1.37 -15.09 -25.26
N THR A 246 -2.48 -14.86 -24.55
CA THR A 246 -3.55 -13.92 -24.98
C THR A 246 -3.34 -12.49 -24.51
N HIS A 247 -2.39 -12.24 -23.63
CA HIS A 247 -2.04 -10.94 -23.08
C HIS A 247 -0.55 -10.89 -22.74
N ALA A 248 -0.01 -9.69 -22.52
CA ALA A 248 1.35 -9.53 -22.02
C ALA A 248 1.49 -10.16 -20.61
N PRO A 249 2.70 -10.59 -20.21
CA PRO A 249 2.95 -11.08 -18.86
C PRO A 249 2.46 -10.07 -17.80
N ILE A 250 1.75 -10.58 -16.79
CA ILE A 250 1.28 -9.74 -15.68
C ILE A 250 2.42 -9.62 -14.67
N VAL A 251 2.98 -8.42 -14.56
CA VAL A 251 4.11 -8.13 -13.70
C VAL A 251 3.76 -6.97 -12.78
N TYR A 252 4.19 -7.07 -11.52
CA TYR A 252 4.06 -6.02 -10.52
C TYR A 252 5.44 -5.41 -10.23
N PRO A 253 5.81 -4.34 -10.93
CA PRO A 253 7.00 -3.60 -10.61
C PRO A 253 6.80 -2.73 -9.38
N ALA A 254 7.89 -2.53 -8.60
CA ALA A 254 7.95 -1.61 -7.48
C ALA A 254 9.16 -0.70 -7.59
N ALA A 255 9.04 0.52 -7.09
CA ALA A 255 10.12 1.50 -7.04
C ALA A 255 9.93 2.51 -5.91
N LEU A 256 11.01 3.19 -5.52
CA LEU A 256 10.94 4.40 -4.71
C LEU A 256 10.47 5.58 -5.57
N VAL A 257 9.58 6.39 -5.01
CA VAL A 257 9.14 7.66 -5.61
C VAL A 257 10.14 8.75 -5.26
N ALA A 258 10.51 9.59 -6.22
CA ALA A 258 11.44 10.69 -5.99
C ALA A 258 10.82 11.77 -5.05
N PRO A 259 11.62 12.39 -4.19
CA PRO A 259 13.08 12.36 -4.12
C PRO A 259 13.68 11.15 -3.36
N GLY A 260 12.87 10.22 -2.81
CA GLY A 260 13.30 8.93 -2.26
C GLY A 260 14.34 8.99 -1.13
N ARG A 261 14.22 9.96 -0.25
CA ARG A 261 15.20 10.22 0.82
C ARG A 261 14.94 9.46 2.12
N SER A 262 13.79 8.77 2.23
CA SER A 262 13.43 8.02 3.43
C SER A 262 14.21 6.71 3.53
N PRO A 263 15.08 6.52 4.54
CA PRO A 263 15.74 5.23 4.78
C PRO A 263 14.72 4.11 5.05
N ALA A 264 13.59 4.43 5.71
CA ALA A 264 12.53 3.46 6.00
C ALA A 264 11.81 2.98 4.73
N ALA A 265 11.55 3.89 3.78
CA ALA A 265 10.97 3.51 2.48
C ALA A 265 11.91 2.61 1.67
N LYS A 266 13.22 2.91 1.70
CA LYS A 266 14.23 2.04 1.09
C LYS A 266 14.27 0.67 1.76
N ALA A 267 14.27 0.63 3.09
CA ALA A 267 14.26 -0.62 3.86
C ALA A 267 12.99 -1.45 3.58
N LEU A 268 11.83 -0.80 3.46
CA LEU A 268 10.58 -1.47 3.08
C LEU A 268 10.67 -2.07 1.68
N LEU A 269 11.15 -1.31 0.69
CA LEU A 269 11.29 -1.82 -0.67
C LEU A 269 12.26 -3.01 -0.73
N ASP A 270 13.39 -2.96 0.00
CA ASP A 270 14.35 -4.06 0.11
C ASP A 270 13.73 -5.28 0.81
N PHE A 271 12.92 -5.05 1.86
CA PHE A 271 12.17 -6.12 2.54
C PHE A 271 11.18 -6.81 1.58
N LEU A 272 10.38 -6.05 0.80
CA LEU A 272 9.39 -6.60 -0.12
C LEU A 272 10.00 -7.52 -1.20
N ARG A 273 11.29 -7.34 -1.52
CA ARG A 273 12.07 -8.16 -2.46
C ARG A 273 12.75 -9.36 -1.79
N SER A 274 12.82 -9.35 -0.47
CA SER A 274 13.61 -10.32 0.28
C SER A 274 12.97 -11.70 0.34
N GLY A 275 13.78 -12.71 0.65
CA GLY A 275 13.29 -14.05 0.95
C GLY A 275 12.32 -14.10 2.14
N ALA A 276 12.36 -13.12 3.05
CA ALA A 276 11.44 -13.03 4.17
C ALA A 276 10.01 -12.63 3.76
N ALA A 277 9.88 -11.86 2.68
CA ALA A 277 8.58 -11.47 2.12
C ALA A 277 7.93 -12.57 1.26
N ARG A 278 8.75 -13.44 0.65
CA ARG A 278 8.30 -14.48 -0.30
C ARG A 278 7.15 -15.35 0.23
N PRO A 279 7.20 -15.96 1.44
CA PRO A 279 6.12 -16.83 1.92
C PRO A 279 4.78 -16.11 2.07
N ILE A 280 4.82 -14.80 2.36
CA ILE A 280 3.61 -13.97 2.46
C ILE A 280 3.01 -13.78 1.07
N TRP A 281 3.80 -13.43 0.06
CA TRP A 281 3.31 -13.29 -1.31
C TRP A 281 2.67 -14.59 -1.84
N GLU A 282 3.36 -15.72 -1.65
CA GLU A 282 2.89 -17.05 -2.06
C GLU A 282 1.59 -17.47 -1.36
N LYS A 283 1.46 -17.16 -0.05
CA LYS A 283 0.24 -17.41 0.73
C LYS A 283 -1.00 -16.73 0.12
N TYR A 284 -0.84 -15.55 -0.48
CA TYR A 284 -1.93 -14.82 -1.13
C TYR A 284 -2.05 -15.12 -2.63
N GLY A 285 -1.33 -16.13 -3.14
CA GLY A 285 -1.44 -16.61 -4.51
C GLY A 285 -0.60 -15.85 -5.54
N PHE A 286 0.25 -14.92 -5.11
CA PHE A 286 1.22 -14.29 -6.01
C PHE A 286 2.42 -15.19 -6.26
N VAL A 287 3.08 -15.01 -7.41
CA VAL A 287 4.33 -15.68 -7.76
C VAL A 287 5.47 -14.65 -7.66
N PRO A 288 6.35 -14.74 -6.64
CA PRO A 288 7.53 -13.86 -6.53
C PRO A 288 8.53 -14.11 -7.67
N LEU A 289 9.04 -13.02 -8.25
CA LEU A 289 10.01 -13.00 -9.35
C LEU A 289 11.45 -12.89 -8.86
#